data_f51076c3756eec8687092d8e857fbf6f
#
_entry.id   f51076c3756eec8687092d8e857fbf6f
#
_cell.length_a   1.000
_cell.length_b   1.000
_cell.length_c   1.000
_cell.angle_alpha   90.00
_cell.angle_beta   90.00
_cell.angle_gamma   90.00
#
_symmetry.space_group_name_H-M   'P 1'
#
loop_
_entity.id
_entity.type
_entity.pdbx_description
1 polymer ?
#
loop_
_entity_poly.entity_id
_entity_poly.type
_entity_poly.pdbx_seq_one_letter_code
_entity_poly.pdbx_strand_id
1 'polypeptide(L)'
;ALNKIGINFFRTKVGDKYISRELVSRDLNLGGETSGHIIQREFSESGDANIALIQSLAALKELETTLKDIQSKIDYKPNILETIKVDDQNIVENEAFKDSVSSIEKKFPSSRISVRKSGTEISKIRVMVESNSDDEVKTVLEEIKSLVV
;
A
#
# COMPACT_ATOMS: atom_id res chain seq x y z
N ALA A 1 0.86 2.83 -13.33
CA ALA A 1 -0.24 3.51 -14.01
C ALA A 1 0.01 5.04 -14.00
N LEU A 2 0.02 5.71 -12.83
CA LEU A 2 0.09 7.17 -12.72
C LEU A 2 1.30 7.79 -13.42
N ASN A 3 2.50 7.24 -13.24
CA ASN A 3 3.71 7.73 -13.91
C ASN A 3 3.63 7.68 -15.45
N LYS A 4 2.84 6.72 -15.99
CA LYS A 4 2.65 6.62 -17.46
C LYS A 4 1.83 7.77 -18.05
N ILE A 5 1.07 8.46 -17.22
CA ILE A 5 0.25 9.63 -17.58
C ILE A 5 0.82 10.94 -17.01
N GLY A 6 2.10 10.93 -16.59
CA GLY A 6 2.80 12.12 -16.13
C GLY A 6 2.44 12.58 -14.71
N ILE A 7 1.72 11.76 -13.94
CA ILE A 7 1.38 12.06 -12.54
C ILE A 7 2.48 11.53 -11.63
N ASN A 8 3.12 12.41 -10.88
CA ASN A 8 4.08 12.03 -9.85
C ASN A 8 3.36 11.33 -8.70
N PHE A 9 3.91 10.20 -8.29
CA PHE A 9 3.37 9.39 -7.22
C PHE A 9 4.45 9.06 -6.19
N PHE A 10 4.14 9.34 -4.92
CA PHE A 10 5.03 9.10 -3.79
C PHE A 10 4.39 8.10 -2.84
N ARG A 11 5.18 7.15 -2.35
CA ARG A 11 4.73 6.18 -1.34
C ARG A 11 5.23 6.60 0.03
N THR A 12 4.36 6.48 1.03
CA THR A 12 4.67 6.75 2.44
C THR A 12 4.68 5.44 3.24
N LYS A 13 5.06 5.53 4.51
CA LYS A 13 4.72 4.50 5.49
C LYS A 13 3.21 4.43 5.63
N VAL A 14 2.69 3.28 6.08
CA VAL A 14 1.26 3.09 6.34
C VAL A 14 0.82 3.97 7.51
N GLY A 15 -0.28 4.66 7.33
CA GLY A 15 -0.90 5.55 8.30
C GLY A 15 -1.15 6.95 7.74
N ASP A 16 -2.37 7.45 7.91
CA ASP A 16 -2.85 8.75 7.45
C ASP A 16 -1.94 9.92 7.84
N LYS A 17 -1.38 9.89 9.06
CA LYS A 17 -0.42 10.88 9.54
C LYS A 17 0.84 11.01 8.67
N TYR A 18 1.28 9.92 8.06
CA TYR A 18 2.45 9.96 7.17
C TYR A 18 2.07 10.55 5.82
N ILE A 19 0.87 10.25 5.33
CA ILE A 19 0.32 10.83 4.11
C ILE A 19 0.16 12.34 4.30
N SER A 20 -0.51 12.77 5.37
CA SER A 20 -0.71 14.20 5.65
C SER A 20 0.61 14.97 5.71
N ARG A 21 1.65 14.42 6.38
CA ARG A 21 2.98 15.03 6.42
C ARG A 21 3.62 15.17 5.05
N GLU A 22 3.54 14.13 4.20
CA GLU A 22 4.08 14.18 2.84
C GLU A 22 3.32 15.17 1.96
N LEU A 23 2.00 15.25 2.09
CA LEU A 23 1.20 16.25 1.37
C LEU A 23 1.63 17.66 1.71
N VAL A 24 1.84 17.95 3.00
CA VAL A 24 2.30 19.28 3.46
C VAL A 24 3.74 19.55 2.99
N SER A 25 4.67 18.60 3.22
CA SER A 25 6.09 18.81 2.93
C SER A 25 6.41 19.00 1.46
N ARG A 26 5.60 18.42 0.58
CA ARG A 26 5.78 18.46 -0.89
C ARG A 26 4.77 19.36 -1.60
N ASP A 27 3.94 20.07 -0.84
CA ASP A 27 2.84 20.89 -1.38
C ASP A 27 1.94 20.11 -2.35
N LEU A 28 1.54 18.90 -1.92
CA LEU A 28 0.65 18.02 -2.68
C LEU A 28 -0.77 18.12 -2.13
N ASN A 29 -1.76 17.81 -2.96
CA ASN A 29 -3.17 17.96 -2.58
C ASN A 29 -3.87 16.61 -2.29
N LEU A 30 -3.54 15.54 -3.01
CA LEU A 30 -4.26 14.28 -2.93
C LEU A 30 -3.41 13.16 -2.35
N GLY A 31 -3.90 12.49 -1.33
CA GLY A 31 -3.30 11.31 -0.74
C GLY A 31 -4.36 10.28 -0.32
N GLY A 32 -3.97 9.02 -0.23
CA GLY A 32 -4.91 7.98 0.18
C GLY A 32 -4.24 6.66 0.57
N GLU A 33 -5.01 5.83 1.23
CA GLU A 33 -4.63 4.48 1.66
C GLU A 33 -5.59 3.44 1.08
N THR A 34 -5.12 2.22 0.96
CA THR A 34 -5.95 1.07 0.57
C THR A 34 -7.06 0.76 1.57
N SER A 35 -6.97 1.28 2.81
CA SER A 35 -8.01 1.23 3.83
C SER A 35 -9.24 2.10 3.52
N GLY A 36 -9.15 2.95 2.48
CA GLY A 36 -10.23 3.85 2.06
C GLY A 36 -10.13 5.28 2.62
N HIS A 37 -9.10 5.59 3.40
CA HIS A 37 -8.84 6.97 3.78
C HIS A 37 -8.34 7.77 2.58
N ILE A 38 -8.99 8.88 2.29
CA ILE A 38 -8.61 9.81 1.22
C ILE A 38 -8.50 11.20 1.83
N ILE A 39 -7.35 11.84 1.64
CA ILE A 39 -7.07 13.21 2.06
C ILE A 39 -7.03 14.08 0.81
N GLN A 40 -7.86 15.10 0.78
CA GLN A 40 -7.83 16.16 -0.23
C GLN A 40 -7.52 17.47 0.51
N ARG A 41 -6.24 17.81 0.60
CA ARG A 41 -5.73 18.88 1.47
C ARG A 41 -6.34 20.24 1.20
N GLU A 42 -6.75 20.51 -0.02
CA GLU A 42 -7.47 21.73 -0.39
C GLU A 42 -8.76 21.92 0.41
N PHE A 43 -9.41 20.81 0.81
CA PHE A 43 -10.70 20.85 1.52
C PHE A 43 -10.56 20.43 2.99
N SER A 44 -9.62 19.52 3.32
CA SER A 44 -9.41 19.03 4.67
C SER A 44 -8.00 18.50 4.85
N GLU A 45 -7.36 18.79 5.98
CA GLU A 45 -6.03 18.26 6.35
C GLU A 45 -6.06 16.78 6.77
N SER A 46 -7.24 16.23 7.01
CA SER A 46 -7.47 14.83 7.38
C SER A 46 -8.38 14.14 6.37
N GLY A 47 -8.42 12.80 6.42
CA GLY A 47 -9.33 12.03 5.59
C GLY A 47 -10.80 12.35 5.92
N ASP A 48 -11.56 12.69 4.89
CA ASP A 48 -12.99 12.96 4.99
C ASP A 48 -13.75 12.22 3.88
N ALA A 49 -14.58 11.25 4.28
CA ALA A 49 -15.32 10.40 3.37
C ALA A 49 -16.39 11.17 2.57
N ASN A 50 -16.99 12.22 3.14
CA ASN A 50 -18.01 13.01 2.46
C ASN A 50 -17.37 13.88 1.37
N ILE A 51 -16.26 14.52 1.69
CA ILE A 51 -15.47 15.29 0.71
C ILE A 51 -15.02 14.35 -0.41
N ALA A 52 -14.42 13.21 -0.08
CA ALA A 52 -13.97 12.24 -1.07
C ALA A 52 -15.11 11.76 -1.98
N LEU A 53 -16.29 11.48 -1.42
CA LEU A 53 -17.47 11.09 -2.19
C LEU A 53 -17.92 12.19 -3.15
N ILE A 54 -18.13 13.41 -2.63
CA ILE A 54 -18.63 14.55 -3.43
C ILE A 54 -17.66 14.86 -4.57
N GLN A 55 -16.38 14.94 -4.28
CA GLN A 55 -15.35 15.22 -5.29
C GLN A 55 -15.24 14.10 -6.33
N SER A 56 -15.37 12.84 -5.92
CA SER A 56 -15.38 11.72 -6.86
C SER A 56 -16.59 11.77 -7.79
N LEU A 57 -17.78 12.07 -7.26
CA LEU A 57 -19.00 12.22 -8.08
C LEU A 57 -18.90 13.41 -9.04
N ALA A 58 -18.34 14.54 -8.58
CA ALA A 58 -18.11 15.70 -9.42
C ALA A 58 -17.17 15.37 -10.58
N ALA A 59 -16.05 14.72 -10.29
CA ALA A 59 -15.09 14.30 -11.31
C ALA A 59 -15.69 13.31 -12.33
N LEU A 60 -16.48 12.34 -11.88
CA LEU A 60 -17.18 11.42 -12.78
C LEU A 60 -18.14 12.15 -13.73
N LYS A 61 -18.87 13.13 -13.19
CA LYS A 61 -19.79 13.94 -13.98
C LYS A 61 -19.05 14.83 -14.99
N GLU A 62 -17.99 15.49 -14.58
CA GLU A 62 -17.17 16.35 -15.43
C GLU A 62 -16.48 15.56 -16.57
N LEU A 63 -15.98 14.35 -16.27
CA LEU A 63 -15.34 13.48 -17.22
C LEU A 63 -16.33 12.64 -18.05
N GLU A 64 -17.62 12.81 -17.84
CA GLU A 64 -18.70 12.05 -18.51
C GLU A 64 -18.43 10.53 -18.49
N THR A 65 -17.95 10.00 -17.34
CA THR A 65 -17.54 8.61 -17.18
C THR A 65 -18.22 7.94 -15.99
N THR A 66 -18.09 6.63 -15.87
CA THR A 66 -18.62 5.85 -14.74
C THR A 66 -17.52 5.19 -13.94
N LEU A 67 -17.80 4.82 -12.68
CA LEU A 67 -16.89 4.01 -11.88
C LEU A 67 -16.49 2.71 -12.57
N LYS A 68 -17.44 2.08 -13.28
CA LYS A 68 -17.18 0.85 -14.05
C LYS A 68 -16.15 1.08 -15.15
N ASP A 69 -16.26 2.20 -15.87
CA ASP A 69 -15.33 2.53 -16.94
C ASP A 69 -13.94 2.81 -16.41
N ILE A 70 -13.86 3.50 -15.26
CA ILE A 70 -12.57 3.74 -14.59
C ILE A 70 -11.98 2.42 -14.09
N GLN A 71 -12.77 1.59 -13.42
CA GLN A 71 -12.34 0.30 -12.89
C GLN A 71 -11.80 -0.61 -14.01
N SER A 72 -12.43 -0.63 -15.18
CA SER A 72 -11.98 -1.43 -16.31
C SER A 72 -10.61 -1.02 -16.87
N LYS A 73 -10.16 0.20 -16.59
CA LYS A 73 -8.85 0.74 -17.01
C LYS A 73 -7.74 0.49 -15.99
N ILE A 74 -8.08 0.02 -14.79
CA ILE A 74 -7.12 -0.25 -13.73
C ILE A 74 -6.73 -1.72 -13.78
N ASP A 75 -5.47 -1.97 -14.07
CA ASP A 75 -4.88 -3.29 -13.99
C ASP A 75 -4.45 -3.57 -12.53
N TYR A 76 -5.30 -4.27 -11.80
CA TYR A 76 -5.02 -4.67 -10.42
C TYR A 76 -4.08 -5.85 -10.41
N LYS A 77 -2.94 -5.68 -9.75
CA LYS A 77 -2.00 -6.78 -9.55
C LYS A 77 -2.48 -7.72 -8.44
N PRO A 78 -2.25 -9.03 -8.61
CA PRO A 78 -2.42 -9.98 -7.52
C PRO A 78 -1.67 -9.54 -6.27
N ASN A 79 -2.34 -9.60 -5.14
CA ASN A 79 -1.71 -9.27 -3.86
C ASN A 79 -2.34 -10.08 -2.72
N ILE A 80 -1.56 -10.28 -1.68
CA ILE A 80 -2.00 -10.90 -0.44
C ILE A 80 -1.52 -10.06 0.75
N LEU A 81 -2.36 -9.93 1.75
CA LEU A 81 -1.99 -9.40 3.06
C LEU A 81 -2.26 -10.49 4.10
N GLU A 82 -1.21 -11.01 4.70
CA GLU A 82 -1.32 -12.06 5.71
C GLU A 82 -0.75 -11.59 7.05
N THR A 83 -1.39 -12.05 8.13
CA THR A 83 -0.92 -11.82 9.50
C THR A 83 -0.29 -13.11 10.00
N ILE A 84 1.01 -13.09 10.26
CA ILE A 84 1.82 -14.25 10.66
C ILE A 84 2.12 -14.13 12.14
N LYS A 85 1.91 -15.24 12.86
CA LYS A 85 2.31 -15.36 14.28
C LYS A 85 3.82 -15.54 14.35
N VAL A 86 4.47 -14.80 15.25
CA VAL A 86 5.91 -14.85 15.52
C VAL A 86 6.15 -14.82 17.02
N ASP A 87 7.29 -15.29 17.49
CA ASP A 87 7.66 -15.23 18.91
C ASP A 87 7.91 -13.79 19.35
N ASP A 88 8.60 -13.01 18.53
CA ASP A 88 8.84 -11.57 18.75
C ASP A 88 8.62 -10.77 17.46
N GLN A 89 7.66 -9.86 17.50
CA GLN A 89 7.39 -8.95 16.37
C GLN A 89 8.55 -7.99 16.04
N ASN A 90 9.50 -7.80 16.99
CA ASN A 90 10.68 -6.97 16.77
C ASN A 90 11.65 -7.59 15.75
N ILE A 91 11.43 -8.84 15.35
CA ILE A 91 12.19 -9.48 14.26
C ILE A 91 12.23 -8.61 13.01
N VAL A 92 11.17 -7.84 12.73
CA VAL A 92 11.13 -6.92 11.57
C VAL A 92 12.14 -5.77 11.65
N GLU A 93 12.70 -5.51 12.82
CA GLU A 93 13.75 -4.51 13.05
C GLU A 93 15.16 -5.11 13.00
N ASN A 94 15.26 -6.43 13.04
CA ASN A 94 16.53 -7.16 12.99
C ASN A 94 17.16 -7.01 11.59
N GLU A 95 18.45 -6.64 11.55
CA GLU A 95 19.15 -6.43 10.28
C GLU A 95 19.27 -7.72 9.44
N ALA A 96 19.55 -8.87 10.08
CA ALA A 96 19.63 -10.14 9.37
C ALA A 96 18.28 -10.52 8.70
N PHE A 97 17.17 -10.23 9.37
CA PHE A 97 15.84 -10.43 8.80
C PHE A 97 15.59 -9.48 7.62
N LYS A 98 15.93 -8.20 7.75
CA LYS A 98 15.81 -7.22 6.66
C LYS A 98 16.66 -7.60 5.45
N ASP A 99 17.88 -8.09 5.68
CA ASP A 99 18.77 -8.57 4.62
C ASP A 99 18.17 -9.79 3.89
N SER A 100 17.56 -10.69 4.64
CA SER A 100 16.87 -11.85 4.08
C SER A 100 15.68 -11.43 3.22
N VAL A 101 14.84 -10.52 3.72
CA VAL A 101 13.72 -9.95 2.95
C VAL A 101 14.24 -9.23 1.70
N SER A 102 15.30 -8.44 1.81
CA SER A 102 15.92 -7.76 0.67
C SER A 102 16.47 -8.74 -0.38
N SER A 103 16.97 -9.90 0.07
CA SER A 103 17.42 -10.96 -0.82
C SER A 103 16.26 -11.59 -1.60
N ILE A 104 15.11 -11.77 -0.95
CA ILE A 104 13.87 -12.21 -1.60
C ILE A 104 13.39 -11.15 -2.61
N GLU A 105 13.42 -9.86 -2.26
CA GLU A 105 13.07 -8.79 -3.20
C GLU A 105 13.95 -8.79 -4.46
N LYS A 106 15.25 -9.04 -4.31
CA LYS A 106 16.18 -9.15 -5.45
C LYS A 106 15.90 -10.38 -6.31
N LYS A 107 15.48 -11.49 -5.70
CA LYS A 107 15.12 -12.73 -6.40
C LYS A 107 13.81 -12.57 -7.19
N PHE A 108 12.89 -11.76 -6.70
CA PHE A 108 11.57 -11.50 -7.31
C PHE A 108 11.38 -10.01 -7.61
N PRO A 109 12.08 -9.46 -8.62
CA PRO A 109 12.09 -8.02 -8.88
C PRO A 109 10.75 -7.45 -9.36
N SER A 110 9.80 -8.30 -9.77
CA SER A 110 8.43 -7.92 -10.08
C SER A 110 7.54 -7.80 -8.85
N SER A 111 7.98 -8.35 -7.72
CA SER A 111 7.22 -8.38 -6.48
C SER A 111 7.51 -7.15 -5.62
N ARG A 112 6.48 -6.68 -4.95
CA ARG A 112 6.57 -5.70 -3.89
C ARG A 112 6.27 -6.38 -2.57
N ILE A 113 7.20 -6.27 -1.64
CA ILE A 113 7.11 -6.86 -0.31
C ILE A 113 6.99 -5.74 0.73
N SER A 114 6.14 -5.93 1.73
CA SER A 114 6.08 -5.06 2.90
C SER A 114 5.86 -5.90 4.15
N VAL A 115 6.83 -5.89 5.05
CA VAL A 115 6.75 -6.58 6.33
C VAL A 115 6.73 -5.54 7.45
N ARG A 116 5.77 -5.66 8.38
CA ARG A 116 5.64 -4.72 9.49
C ARG A 116 5.05 -5.36 10.73
N LYS A 117 5.29 -4.76 11.89
CA LYS A 117 4.62 -5.15 13.13
C LYS A 117 3.10 -5.04 12.99
N SER A 118 2.37 -5.95 13.64
CA SER A 118 0.94 -5.77 13.85
C SER A 118 0.76 -4.72 14.94
N GLY A 119 0.08 -3.60 14.64
CA GLY A 119 -0.04 -2.48 15.57
C GLY A 119 -0.85 -2.79 16.85
N THR A 120 -1.66 -3.83 16.84
CA THR A 120 -2.59 -4.19 17.92
C THR A 120 -2.26 -5.52 18.60
N GLU A 121 -1.39 -6.34 18.03
CA GLU A 121 -1.11 -7.69 18.51
C GLU A 121 0.39 -7.93 18.66
N ILE A 122 0.82 -8.26 19.88
CA ILE A 122 2.22 -8.28 20.28
C ILE A 122 3.04 -9.39 19.58
N SER A 123 2.49 -10.51 19.25
CA SER A 123 3.21 -11.64 18.67
C SER A 123 2.84 -11.89 17.21
N LYS A 124 2.65 -10.80 16.44
CA LYS A 124 2.28 -10.91 15.03
C LYS A 124 2.94 -9.86 14.16
N ILE A 125 3.26 -10.25 12.96
CA ILE A 125 3.71 -9.37 11.87
C ILE A 125 2.67 -9.41 10.74
N ARG A 126 2.61 -8.34 9.96
CA ARG A 126 1.81 -8.26 8.75
C ARG A 126 2.72 -8.26 7.55
N VAL A 127 2.49 -9.20 6.67
CA VAL A 127 3.22 -9.36 5.40
C VAL A 127 2.26 -9.07 4.25
N MET A 128 2.63 -8.12 3.41
CA MET A 128 1.94 -7.83 2.16
C MET A 128 2.88 -8.12 1.00
N VAL A 129 2.39 -8.92 0.05
CA VAL A 129 3.07 -9.23 -1.20
C VAL A 129 2.15 -8.85 -2.35
N GLU A 130 2.67 -8.11 -3.32
CA GLU A 130 2.01 -7.77 -4.59
C GLU A 130 2.94 -8.17 -5.72
N SER A 131 2.44 -8.85 -6.76
CA SER A 131 3.26 -9.26 -7.90
C SER A 131 2.45 -9.35 -9.20
N ASN A 132 3.08 -9.86 -10.27
CA ASN A 132 2.47 -9.98 -11.59
C ASN A 132 1.59 -11.25 -11.72
N SER A 133 1.71 -12.23 -10.82
CA SER A 133 0.90 -13.45 -10.81
C SER A 133 0.60 -13.95 -9.41
N ASP A 134 -0.52 -14.66 -9.26
CA ASP A 134 -0.91 -15.28 -7.99
C ASP A 134 0.12 -16.32 -7.50
N ASP A 135 0.74 -17.07 -8.41
CA ASP A 135 1.74 -18.08 -8.06
C ASP A 135 3.01 -17.43 -7.50
N GLU A 136 3.46 -16.33 -8.10
CA GLU A 136 4.60 -15.57 -7.58
C GLU A 136 4.30 -14.95 -6.21
N VAL A 137 3.10 -14.40 -6.01
CA VAL A 137 2.65 -13.87 -4.71
C VAL A 137 2.72 -14.95 -3.63
N LYS A 138 2.20 -16.16 -3.91
CA LYS A 138 2.23 -17.29 -2.97
C LYS A 138 3.66 -17.74 -2.68
N THR A 139 4.49 -17.87 -3.71
CA THR A 139 5.89 -18.31 -3.58
C THR A 139 6.67 -17.35 -2.69
N VAL A 140 6.57 -16.05 -2.95
CA VAL A 140 7.23 -15.01 -2.16
C VAL A 140 6.74 -15.02 -0.71
N LEU A 141 5.43 -15.18 -0.49
CA LEU A 141 4.87 -15.24 0.85
C LEU A 141 5.43 -16.44 1.64
N GLU A 142 5.50 -17.62 1.02
CA GLU A 142 6.05 -18.82 1.67
C GLU A 142 7.55 -18.67 1.99
N GLU A 143 8.33 -18.04 1.11
CA GLU A 143 9.73 -17.72 1.41
C GLU A 143 9.86 -16.80 2.62
N ILE A 144 8.99 -15.79 2.76
CA ILE A 144 9.00 -14.90 3.94
C ILE A 144 8.56 -15.66 5.20
N LYS A 145 7.55 -16.53 5.11
CA LYS A 145 7.12 -17.38 6.23
C LYS A 145 8.25 -18.22 6.75
N SER A 146 9.05 -18.82 5.87
CA SER A 146 10.18 -19.66 6.25
C SER A 146 11.28 -18.92 7.02
N LEU A 147 11.29 -17.60 7.03
CA LEU A 147 12.24 -16.79 7.82
C LEU A 147 11.81 -16.64 9.29
N VAL A 148 10.55 -16.94 9.63
CA VAL A 148 9.95 -16.63 10.93
C VAL A 148 9.31 -17.83 11.63
N VAL A 149 9.31 -18.97 10.97
CA VAL A 149 8.80 -20.27 11.51
C VAL A 149 9.94 -21.20 11.88
#